data_d64c596b800fd4b8814a7f184829158b
#
_entry.id   d64c596b800fd4b8814a7f184829158b
#
_cell.length_a   1.000
_cell.length_b   1.000
_cell.length_c   1.000
_cell.angle_alpha   90.00
_cell.angle_beta   90.00
_cell.angle_gamma   90.00
#
_symmetry.space_group_name_H-M   'P 1'
#
loop_
_entity.id
_entity.type
_entity.pdbx_description
1 polymer ?
#
loop_
_entity_poly.entity_id
_entity_poly.type
_entity_poly.pdbx_seq_one_letter_code
_entity_poly.pdbx_strand_id
1 'polypeptide(L)'
;MHDVFREAVNLLEKDDQLVVATVIRTKGSTPQKPGAKLLVRKDGSGVGTLGGGCVEGDIWFAASQLMKRGGSAQYREYQLNEDLAADDGLVCGGTMYFLIDPVYKPEDYLDFAKEIDAAYRGEGAVAVANLIKPAPGSDVPLGGKMFIREDGFTKGTLGDSEMDEAAKAKAIELMVHGKNEYII
;
A
#
# COMPACT_ATOMS: atom_id res chain seq x y z
N MET A 1 -8.89 -7.67 -1.65
CA MET A 1 -8.04 -6.67 -2.34
C MET A 1 -8.69 -6.10 -3.60
N HIS A 2 -9.37 -6.91 -4.41
CA HIS A 2 -10.12 -6.40 -5.57
C HIS A 2 -11.08 -5.24 -5.20
N ASP A 3 -11.86 -5.41 -4.13
CA ASP A 3 -12.82 -4.37 -3.69
C ASP A 3 -12.14 -3.03 -3.33
N VAL A 4 -10.90 -3.07 -2.84
CA VAL A 4 -10.12 -1.85 -2.52
C VAL A 4 -9.82 -1.05 -3.79
N PHE A 5 -9.36 -1.71 -4.86
CA PHE A 5 -9.00 -1.02 -6.10
C PHE A 5 -10.22 -0.61 -6.92
N ARG A 6 -11.26 -1.43 -6.94
CA ARG A 6 -12.55 -1.06 -7.54
C ARG A 6 -13.13 0.19 -6.87
N GLU A 7 -13.07 0.25 -5.55
CA GLU A 7 -13.52 1.44 -4.82
C GLU A 7 -12.59 2.64 -5.04
N ALA A 8 -11.28 2.43 -5.12
CA ALA A 8 -10.35 3.51 -5.47
C ALA A 8 -10.69 4.12 -6.83
N VAL A 9 -10.96 3.30 -7.86
CA VAL A 9 -11.40 3.79 -9.18
C VAL A 9 -12.70 4.60 -9.05
N ASN A 10 -13.71 4.07 -8.34
CA ASN A 10 -15.00 4.74 -8.17
C ASN A 10 -14.88 6.14 -7.52
N LEU A 11 -13.98 6.30 -6.55
CA LEU A 11 -13.73 7.56 -5.87
C LEU A 11 -12.95 8.53 -6.76
N LEU A 12 -11.85 8.06 -7.35
CA LEU A 12 -10.96 8.90 -8.14
C LEU A 12 -11.61 9.39 -9.44
N GLU A 13 -12.54 8.63 -10.03
CA GLU A 13 -13.34 9.08 -11.17
C GLU A 13 -14.33 10.21 -10.82
N LYS A 14 -14.65 10.36 -9.53
CA LYS A 14 -15.50 11.46 -9.02
C LYS A 14 -14.68 12.63 -8.47
N ASP A 15 -13.38 12.63 -8.70
CA ASP A 15 -12.45 13.61 -8.16
C ASP A 15 -12.40 13.62 -6.61
N ASP A 16 -12.71 12.47 -5.98
CA ASP A 16 -12.62 12.29 -4.55
C ASP A 16 -11.21 11.88 -4.12
N GLN A 17 -10.83 12.28 -2.92
CA GLN A 17 -9.58 11.91 -2.27
C GLN A 17 -9.76 10.62 -1.46
N LEU A 18 -8.65 9.90 -1.26
CA LEU A 18 -8.61 8.69 -0.45
C LEU A 18 -7.23 8.50 0.22
N VAL A 19 -7.17 7.62 1.21
CA VAL A 19 -5.91 7.15 1.78
C VAL A 19 -5.87 5.63 1.66
N VAL A 20 -4.75 5.07 1.18
CA VAL A 20 -4.53 3.63 1.15
C VAL A 20 -3.46 3.26 2.17
N ALA A 21 -3.82 2.49 3.18
CA ALA A 21 -2.86 1.85 4.07
C ALA A 21 -2.53 0.44 3.54
N THR A 22 -1.25 0.11 3.48
CA THR A 22 -0.76 -1.17 2.96
C THR A 22 0.16 -1.83 3.97
N VAL A 23 -0.03 -3.13 4.25
CA VAL A 23 0.98 -3.96 4.92
C VAL A 23 2.12 -4.18 3.94
N ILE A 24 3.30 -3.60 4.20
CA ILE A 24 4.46 -3.67 3.29
C ILE A 24 5.45 -4.76 3.69
N ARG A 25 5.48 -5.12 4.97
CA ARG A 25 6.36 -6.16 5.52
C ARG A 25 5.75 -6.74 6.79
N THR A 26 6.08 -8.00 7.07
CA THR A 26 5.74 -8.66 8.35
C THR A 26 6.93 -9.47 8.86
N LYS A 27 7.00 -9.67 10.17
CA LYS A 27 7.99 -10.52 10.83
C LYS A 27 7.30 -11.30 11.96
N GLY A 28 7.52 -12.60 12.03
CA GLY A 28 6.85 -13.46 13.01
C GLY A 28 5.38 -13.74 12.67
N SER A 29 4.58 -14.07 13.70
CA SER A 29 3.15 -14.35 13.54
C SER A 29 2.35 -13.07 13.46
N THR A 30 1.63 -12.86 12.36
CA THR A 30 0.86 -11.64 12.08
C THR A 30 -0.51 -11.97 11.49
N PRO A 31 -1.56 -11.17 11.80
CA PRO A 31 -2.93 -11.42 11.34
C PRO A 31 -3.11 -11.22 9.83
N GLN A 32 -2.21 -10.51 9.18
CA GLN A 32 -2.22 -10.30 7.72
C GLN A 32 -0.82 -10.44 7.12
N LYS A 33 -0.79 -10.64 5.79
CA LYS A 33 0.43 -10.76 4.99
C LYS A 33 0.75 -9.46 4.26
N PRO A 34 2.01 -9.26 3.81
CA PRO A 34 2.35 -8.16 2.91
C PRO A 34 1.42 -8.11 1.70
N GLY A 35 1.03 -6.89 1.32
CA GLY A 35 0.06 -6.63 0.26
C GLY A 35 -1.36 -6.35 0.75
N ALA A 36 -1.76 -6.79 1.95
CA ALA A 36 -3.07 -6.45 2.52
C ALA A 36 -3.26 -4.94 2.59
N LYS A 37 -4.48 -4.48 2.29
CA LYS A 37 -4.79 -3.04 2.16
C LYS A 37 -6.09 -2.67 2.85
N LEU A 38 -6.11 -1.43 3.32
CA LEU A 38 -7.29 -0.72 3.80
C LEU A 38 -7.35 0.64 3.08
N LEU A 39 -8.44 0.89 2.38
CA LEU A 39 -8.77 2.19 1.81
C LEU A 39 -9.67 2.94 2.79
N VAL A 40 -9.34 4.18 3.08
CA VAL A 40 -10.14 5.07 3.94
C VAL A 40 -10.66 6.24 3.09
N ARG A 41 -11.97 6.47 3.14
CA ARG A 41 -12.68 7.55 2.45
C ARG A 41 -12.67 8.85 3.26
N LYS A 42 -13.07 9.92 2.61
CA LYS A 42 -13.17 11.26 3.22
C LYS A 42 -14.16 11.31 4.41
N ASP A 43 -15.22 10.53 4.38
CA ASP A 43 -16.20 10.41 5.47
C ASP A 43 -15.70 9.54 6.64
N GLY A 44 -14.51 8.95 6.52
CA GLY A 44 -13.91 8.08 7.51
C GLY A 44 -14.31 6.61 7.39
N SER A 45 -15.22 6.26 6.46
CA SER A 45 -15.52 4.85 6.17
C SER A 45 -14.38 4.17 5.40
N GLY A 46 -14.34 2.84 5.36
CA GLY A 46 -13.25 2.13 4.69
C GLY A 46 -13.66 0.87 3.98
N VAL A 47 -12.74 0.35 3.13
CA VAL A 47 -12.84 -0.93 2.42
C VAL A 47 -11.53 -1.68 2.55
N GLY A 48 -11.61 -2.98 2.77
CA GLY A 48 -10.44 -3.85 3.00
C GLY A 48 -10.15 -4.05 4.48
N THR A 49 -9.01 -4.67 4.81
CA THR A 49 -8.60 -4.96 6.18
C THR A 49 -7.09 -5.12 6.31
N LEU A 50 -6.57 -4.79 7.47
CA LEU A 50 -5.17 -4.99 7.86
C LEU A 50 -5.04 -6.08 8.95
N GLY A 51 -6.12 -6.82 9.21
CA GLY A 51 -6.16 -7.93 10.16
C GLY A 51 -7.01 -7.69 11.40
N GLY A 52 -7.70 -6.55 11.48
CA GLY A 52 -8.54 -6.19 12.62
C GLY A 52 -7.77 -5.78 13.87
N GLY A 53 -8.51 -5.61 14.97
CA GLY A 53 -7.94 -5.28 16.28
C GLY A 53 -7.39 -3.85 16.40
N CYS A 54 -6.60 -3.63 17.46
CA CYS A 54 -6.08 -2.30 17.82
C CYS A 54 -5.20 -1.68 16.71
N VAL A 55 -4.35 -2.51 16.07
CA VAL A 55 -3.43 -2.03 15.03
C VAL A 55 -4.18 -1.48 13.82
N GLU A 56 -5.23 -2.19 13.37
CA GLU A 56 -6.07 -1.68 12.27
C GLU A 56 -6.76 -0.37 12.67
N GLY A 57 -7.27 -0.27 13.90
CA GLY A 57 -7.87 0.95 14.42
C GLY A 57 -6.91 2.14 14.43
N ASP A 58 -5.67 1.93 14.87
CA ASP A 58 -4.64 2.98 14.91
C ASP A 58 -4.23 3.44 13.50
N ILE A 59 -4.08 2.49 12.57
CA ILE A 59 -3.77 2.81 11.16
C ILE A 59 -4.95 3.54 10.51
N TRP A 60 -6.17 3.10 10.77
CA TRP A 60 -7.39 3.76 10.30
C TRP A 60 -7.50 5.18 10.83
N PHE A 61 -7.23 5.37 12.12
CA PHE A 61 -7.21 6.71 12.73
C PHE A 61 -6.14 7.60 12.06
N ALA A 62 -4.91 7.09 11.87
CA ALA A 62 -3.84 7.83 11.19
C ALA A 62 -4.24 8.21 9.75
N ALA A 63 -4.83 7.30 8.98
CA ALA A 63 -5.36 7.57 7.64
C ALA A 63 -6.45 8.66 7.67
N SER A 64 -7.38 8.58 8.61
CA SER A 64 -8.44 9.58 8.79
C SER A 64 -7.88 10.97 9.17
N GLN A 65 -6.78 11.03 9.93
CA GLN A 65 -6.10 12.28 10.24
C GLN A 65 -5.45 12.90 8.99
N LEU A 66 -4.82 12.08 8.13
CA LEU A 66 -4.27 12.55 6.86
C LEU A 66 -5.37 13.14 5.96
N MET A 67 -6.53 12.50 5.88
CA MET A 67 -7.67 13.02 5.12
C MET A 67 -8.15 14.38 5.64
N LYS A 68 -8.17 14.59 6.96
CA LYS A 68 -8.70 15.81 7.58
C LYS A 68 -7.70 16.97 7.59
N ARG A 69 -6.43 16.68 7.79
CA ARG A 69 -5.38 17.68 8.05
C ARG A 69 -4.41 17.87 6.90
N GLY A 70 -4.45 16.98 5.92
CA GLY A 70 -3.39 16.86 4.91
C GLY A 70 -2.13 16.21 5.48
N GLY A 71 -1.11 16.13 4.67
CA GLY A 71 0.21 15.61 5.03
C GLY A 71 0.75 14.64 3.98
N SER A 72 1.98 14.18 4.18
CA SER A 72 2.65 13.23 3.30
C SER A 72 2.43 11.79 3.76
N ALA A 73 2.80 10.84 2.90
CA ALA A 73 2.82 9.42 3.23
C ALA A 73 3.58 9.14 4.53
N GLN A 74 3.16 8.14 5.27
CA GLN A 74 3.75 7.76 6.56
C GLN A 74 4.14 6.30 6.55
N TYR A 75 5.33 6.02 7.08
CA TYR A 75 5.76 4.68 7.44
C TYR A 75 5.46 4.45 8.91
N ARG A 76 4.88 3.29 9.25
CA ARG A 76 4.57 2.89 10.62
C ARG A 76 5.04 1.47 10.88
N GLU A 77 5.60 1.26 12.07
CA GLU A 77 5.96 -0.06 12.59
C GLU A 77 5.15 -0.34 13.85
N TYR A 78 4.57 -1.54 13.92
CA TYR A 78 3.83 -2.01 15.09
C TYR A 78 4.35 -3.37 15.55
N GLN A 79 4.72 -3.45 16.81
CA GLN A 79 5.01 -4.70 17.50
C GLN A 79 3.72 -5.21 18.14
N LEU A 80 3.33 -6.43 17.77
CA LEU A 80 2.16 -7.11 18.31
C LEU A 80 2.60 -7.80 19.62
N ASN A 81 2.38 -7.15 20.75
CA ASN A 81 2.75 -7.68 22.05
C ASN A 81 1.64 -8.57 22.60
N GLU A 82 2.01 -9.63 23.33
CA GLU A 82 1.09 -10.57 23.98
C GLU A 82 0.12 -9.90 24.98
N ASP A 83 0.53 -8.77 25.55
CA ASP A 83 -0.28 -8.03 26.54
C ASP A 83 -1.54 -7.36 25.94
N LEU A 84 -1.56 -7.08 24.63
CA LEU A 84 -2.73 -6.55 23.93
C LEU A 84 -3.67 -7.65 23.40
N ALA A 85 -3.21 -8.90 23.39
CA ALA A 85 -3.95 -10.05 22.87
C ALA A 85 -4.65 -10.85 23.99
N ALA A 86 -4.43 -10.51 25.25
CA ALA A 86 -4.91 -11.28 26.40
C ALA A 86 -6.45 -11.36 26.49
N ASP A 87 -7.16 -10.37 25.95
CA ASP A 87 -8.63 -10.34 25.98
C ASP A 87 -9.27 -11.12 24.81
N ASP A 88 -8.56 -11.33 23.68
CA ASP A 88 -9.11 -11.94 22.46
C ASP A 88 -8.55 -13.34 22.14
N GLY A 89 -7.61 -13.86 22.94
CA GLY A 89 -7.05 -15.22 22.80
C GLY A 89 -6.15 -15.43 21.55
N LEU A 90 -5.75 -14.38 20.86
CA LEU A 90 -4.87 -14.41 19.70
C LEU A 90 -3.45 -14.00 20.12
N VAL A 91 -2.54 -14.96 20.30
CA VAL A 91 -1.13 -14.70 20.56
C VAL A 91 -0.42 -14.34 19.23
N CYS A 92 -0.39 -13.05 18.90
CA CYS A 92 0.37 -12.54 17.78
C CYS A 92 1.65 -11.86 18.29
N GLY A 93 2.78 -12.56 18.30
CA GLY A 93 4.10 -12.04 18.73
C GLY A 93 4.94 -11.49 17.55
N GLY A 94 4.32 -10.95 16.50
CA GLY A 94 4.99 -10.47 15.30
C GLY A 94 5.16 -8.97 15.23
N THR A 95 5.78 -8.51 14.15
CA THR A 95 5.87 -7.08 13.80
C THR A 95 5.26 -6.86 12.42
N MET A 96 4.46 -5.81 12.29
CA MET A 96 3.87 -5.37 11.01
C MET A 96 4.37 -3.98 10.66
N TYR A 97 4.62 -3.79 9.37
CA TYR A 97 5.09 -2.53 8.81
C TYR A 97 4.08 -2.02 7.79
N PHE A 98 3.74 -0.74 7.87
CA PHE A 98 2.68 -0.12 7.07
C PHE A 98 3.20 1.09 6.30
N LEU A 99 2.73 1.23 5.08
CA LEU A 99 2.73 2.47 4.34
C LEU A 99 1.31 3.03 4.37
N ILE A 100 1.13 4.24 4.91
CA ILE A 100 -0.13 4.98 4.89
C ILE A 100 0.05 6.10 3.87
N ASP A 101 -0.66 6.03 2.77
CA ASP A 101 -0.39 6.79 1.58
C ASP A 101 -1.63 7.57 1.11
N PRO A 102 -1.63 8.90 1.27
CA PRO A 102 -2.74 9.74 0.84
C PRO A 102 -2.69 10.00 -0.67
N VAL A 103 -3.85 9.94 -1.30
CA VAL A 103 -4.07 10.32 -2.69
C VAL A 103 -4.96 11.56 -2.71
N TYR A 104 -4.34 12.72 -2.81
CA TYR A 104 -5.03 14.02 -2.85
C TYR A 104 -5.33 14.49 -4.26
N LYS A 105 -4.58 13.99 -5.24
CA LYS A 105 -4.73 14.29 -6.66
C LYS A 105 -5.12 13.01 -7.39
N PRO A 106 -6.39 12.87 -7.79
CA PRO A 106 -6.87 11.68 -8.48
C PRO A 106 -6.05 11.29 -9.71
N GLU A 107 -5.60 12.28 -10.48
CA GLU A 107 -4.80 12.08 -11.69
C GLU A 107 -3.47 11.34 -11.44
N ASP A 108 -2.91 11.45 -10.25
CA ASP A 108 -1.64 10.80 -9.90
C ASP A 108 -1.81 9.28 -9.68
N TYR A 109 -3.03 8.81 -9.40
CA TYR A 109 -3.27 7.42 -9.01
C TYR A 109 -4.36 6.69 -9.80
N LEU A 110 -5.25 7.39 -10.49
CA LEU A 110 -6.42 6.81 -11.17
C LEU A 110 -6.01 5.75 -12.21
N ASP A 111 -5.02 6.05 -13.06
CA ASP A 111 -4.57 5.10 -14.06
C ASP A 111 -4.00 3.82 -13.43
N PHE A 112 -3.24 3.96 -12.33
CA PHE A 112 -2.73 2.80 -11.59
C PHE A 112 -3.85 1.96 -10.99
N ALA A 113 -4.84 2.62 -10.37
CA ALA A 113 -6.00 1.94 -9.80
C ALA A 113 -6.78 1.16 -10.87
N LYS A 114 -7.00 1.75 -12.05
CA LYS A 114 -7.67 1.09 -13.19
C LYS A 114 -6.92 -0.13 -13.68
N GLU A 115 -5.61 -0.02 -13.87
CA GLU A 115 -4.77 -1.14 -14.32
C GLU A 115 -4.75 -2.28 -13.30
N ILE A 116 -4.68 -1.96 -12.00
CA ILE A 116 -4.70 -2.97 -10.95
C ILE A 116 -6.08 -3.63 -10.86
N ASP A 117 -7.17 -2.85 -10.96
CA ASP A 117 -8.53 -3.39 -11.00
C ASP A 117 -8.73 -4.33 -12.20
N ALA A 118 -8.22 -3.96 -13.38
CA ALA A 118 -8.23 -4.79 -14.58
C ALA A 118 -7.44 -6.10 -14.38
N ALA A 119 -6.26 -6.04 -13.76
CA ALA A 119 -5.47 -7.22 -13.44
C ALA A 119 -6.21 -8.18 -12.50
N TYR A 120 -6.97 -7.68 -11.52
CA TYR A 120 -7.84 -8.52 -10.68
C TYR A 120 -8.99 -9.18 -11.44
N ARG A 121 -9.38 -8.65 -12.60
CA ARG A 121 -10.35 -9.27 -13.52
C ARG A 121 -9.69 -10.26 -14.51
N GLY A 122 -8.38 -10.45 -14.43
CA GLY A 122 -7.63 -11.35 -15.30
C GLY A 122 -7.13 -10.69 -16.61
N GLU A 123 -7.06 -9.38 -16.66
CA GLU A 123 -6.62 -8.61 -17.84
C GLU A 123 -5.11 -8.32 -17.81
N GLY A 124 -4.29 -9.35 -17.54
CA GLY A 124 -2.84 -9.26 -17.46
C GLY A 124 -2.32 -9.17 -16.02
N ALA A 125 -0.99 -9.12 -15.87
CA ALA A 125 -0.33 -8.99 -14.58
C ALA A 125 0.35 -7.62 -14.43
N VAL A 126 0.24 -7.05 -13.22
CA VAL A 126 0.83 -5.76 -12.87
C VAL A 126 1.48 -5.79 -11.50
N ALA A 127 2.49 -4.97 -11.31
CA ALA A 127 3.11 -4.74 -10.02
C ALA A 127 3.21 -3.23 -9.72
N VAL A 128 3.25 -2.91 -8.44
CA VAL A 128 3.55 -1.55 -7.95
C VAL A 128 4.74 -1.63 -7.01
N ALA A 129 5.83 -0.96 -7.38
CA ALA A 129 6.93 -0.70 -6.47
C ALA A 129 6.66 0.61 -5.70
N ASN A 130 6.90 0.60 -4.39
CA ASN A 130 6.73 1.77 -3.54
C ASN A 130 8.04 2.10 -2.84
N LEU A 131 8.45 3.36 -2.90
CA LEU A 131 9.60 3.88 -2.17
C LEU A 131 9.21 4.09 -0.71
N ILE A 132 9.80 3.32 0.20
CA ILE A 132 9.46 3.37 1.62
C ILE A 132 10.58 3.91 2.50
N LYS A 133 11.76 4.12 1.93
CA LYS A 133 12.89 4.77 2.59
C LYS A 133 13.70 5.55 1.56
N PRO A 134 13.29 6.79 1.25
CA PRO A 134 14.04 7.62 0.31
C PRO A 134 15.45 7.91 0.85
N ALA A 135 16.42 7.99 -0.05
CA ALA A 135 17.75 8.45 0.29
C ALA A 135 17.73 9.94 0.73
N PRO A 136 18.64 10.39 1.59
CA PRO A 136 18.77 11.81 1.91
C PRO A 136 18.97 12.64 0.63
N GLY A 137 18.11 13.65 0.44
CA GLY A 137 18.14 14.51 -0.76
C GLY A 137 17.46 13.94 -2.01
N SER A 138 16.74 12.81 -1.89
CA SER A 138 15.92 12.29 -2.99
C SER A 138 14.80 13.25 -3.36
N ASP A 139 14.59 13.47 -4.66
CA ASP A 139 13.47 14.26 -5.18
C ASP A 139 12.13 13.50 -5.08
N VAL A 140 12.18 12.17 -4.95
CA VAL A 140 10.99 11.33 -4.75
C VAL A 140 10.78 11.08 -3.27
N PRO A 141 9.62 11.49 -2.71
CA PRO A 141 9.32 11.33 -1.30
C PRO A 141 8.96 9.88 -0.94
N LEU A 142 8.88 9.61 0.36
CA LEU A 142 8.23 8.39 0.89
C LEU A 142 6.85 8.22 0.23
N GLY A 143 6.56 7.00 -0.23
CA GLY A 143 5.33 6.68 -0.95
C GLY A 143 5.43 6.89 -2.46
N GLY A 144 6.57 7.37 -2.97
CA GLY A 144 6.84 7.41 -4.41
C GLY A 144 6.59 6.05 -5.05
N LYS A 145 6.03 6.03 -6.26
CA LYS A 145 5.54 4.80 -6.88
C LYS A 145 6.04 4.64 -8.30
N MET A 146 6.31 3.40 -8.65
CA MET A 146 6.50 2.96 -10.01
C MET A 146 5.54 1.81 -10.30
N PHE A 147 4.72 1.99 -11.33
CA PHE A 147 3.83 0.97 -11.86
C PHE A 147 4.56 0.19 -12.95
N ILE A 148 4.40 -1.12 -12.97
CA ILE A 148 5.06 -2.02 -13.91
C ILE A 148 4.04 -3.02 -14.46
N ARG A 149 3.95 -3.16 -15.80
CA ARG A 149 3.22 -4.23 -16.45
C ARG A 149 4.14 -5.40 -16.82
N GLU A 150 3.56 -6.55 -17.06
CA GLU A 150 4.28 -7.76 -17.50
C GLU A 150 5.00 -7.60 -18.86
N ASP A 151 4.51 -6.71 -19.73
CA ASP A 151 5.14 -6.36 -21.02
C ASP A 151 6.36 -5.44 -20.86
N GLY A 152 6.69 -5.04 -19.63
CA GLY A 152 7.79 -4.15 -19.30
C GLY A 152 7.48 -2.66 -19.40
N PHE A 153 6.23 -2.26 -19.69
CA PHE A 153 5.80 -0.87 -19.59
C PHE A 153 5.90 -0.39 -18.13
N THR A 154 6.39 0.83 -17.94
CA THR A 154 6.49 1.47 -16.62
C THR A 154 5.90 2.86 -16.61
N LYS A 155 5.36 3.30 -15.46
CA LYS A 155 4.90 4.67 -15.21
C LYS A 155 5.27 5.08 -13.78
N GLY A 156 5.80 6.29 -13.61
CA GLY A 156 6.35 6.77 -12.34
C GLY A 156 7.82 6.43 -12.18
N THR A 157 8.40 6.76 -11.04
CA THR A 157 9.81 6.54 -10.70
C THR A 157 10.00 6.39 -9.20
N LEU A 158 11.06 5.72 -8.81
CA LEU A 158 11.54 5.63 -7.42
C LEU A 158 12.65 6.66 -7.14
N GLY A 159 12.99 7.51 -8.15
CA GLY A 159 13.90 8.64 -8.02
C GLY A 159 15.31 8.42 -8.58
N ASP A 160 15.62 7.21 -8.99
CA ASP A 160 16.90 6.84 -9.58
C ASP A 160 16.71 5.79 -10.68
N SER A 161 17.35 5.98 -11.83
CA SER A 161 17.17 5.08 -12.98
C SER A 161 17.69 3.67 -12.75
N GLU A 162 18.76 3.49 -11.97
CA GLU A 162 19.28 2.17 -11.63
C GLU A 162 18.30 1.43 -10.71
N MET A 163 17.72 2.15 -9.74
CA MET A 163 16.68 1.62 -8.87
C MET A 163 15.41 1.27 -9.66
N ASP A 164 14.99 2.10 -10.60
CA ASP A 164 13.82 1.86 -11.46
C ASP A 164 13.99 0.59 -12.30
N GLU A 165 15.16 0.40 -12.94
CA GLU A 165 15.44 -0.82 -13.72
C GLU A 165 15.54 -2.07 -12.83
N ALA A 166 16.16 -1.98 -11.66
CA ALA A 166 16.21 -3.08 -10.70
C ALA A 166 14.80 -3.46 -10.21
N ALA A 167 13.98 -2.48 -9.87
CA ALA A 167 12.59 -2.69 -9.45
C ALA A 167 11.75 -3.31 -10.56
N LYS A 168 11.91 -2.85 -11.81
CA LYS A 168 11.24 -3.41 -12.99
C LYS A 168 11.61 -4.88 -13.20
N ALA A 169 12.89 -5.20 -13.21
CA ALA A 169 13.36 -6.58 -13.39
C ALA A 169 12.79 -7.50 -12.30
N LYS A 170 12.84 -7.05 -11.05
CA LYS A 170 12.33 -7.82 -9.91
C LYS A 170 10.81 -7.96 -9.94
N ALA A 171 10.09 -6.91 -10.34
CA ALA A 171 8.64 -6.94 -10.45
C ALA A 171 8.17 -7.98 -11.49
N ILE A 172 8.81 -8.05 -12.64
CA ILE A 172 8.51 -9.05 -13.69
C ILE A 172 8.71 -10.47 -13.17
N GLU A 173 9.80 -10.72 -12.44
CA GLU A 173 10.04 -12.02 -11.79
C GLU A 173 8.94 -12.37 -10.79
N LEU A 174 8.56 -11.42 -9.93
CA LEU A 174 7.58 -11.64 -8.87
C LEU A 174 6.14 -11.82 -9.40
N MET A 175 5.78 -11.15 -10.50
CA MET A 175 4.46 -11.29 -11.14
C MET A 175 4.17 -12.72 -11.57
N VAL A 176 5.17 -13.47 -12.06
CA VAL A 176 5.03 -14.89 -12.45
C VAL A 176 4.52 -15.75 -11.29
N HIS A 177 4.83 -15.37 -10.05
CA HIS A 177 4.50 -16.13 -8.84
C HIS A 177 3.45 -15.46 -7.96
N GLY A 178 2.95 -14.30 -8.34
CA GLY A 178 2.01 -13.50 -7.53
C GLY A 178 2.55 -13.15 -6.14
N LYS A 179 3.84 -12.81 -6.04
CA LYS A 179 4.54 -12.55 -4.77
C LYS A 179 4.79 -11.06 -4.53
N ASN A 180 4.94 -10.71 -3.25
CA ASN A 180 5.44 -9.42 -2.80
C ASN A 180 6.82 -9.60 -2.18
N GLU A 181 7.71 -8.62 -2.37
CA GLU A 181 9.05 -8.62 -1.77
C GLU A 181 9.39 -7.22 -1.25
N TYR A 182 10.11 -7.19 -0.13
CA TYR A 182 10.72 -5.99 0.43
C TYR A 182 12.21 -6.01 0.10
N ILE A 183 12.68 -5.03 -0.66
CA ILE A 183 14.06 -4.90 -1.14
C ILE A 183 14.74 -3.77 -0.36
N ILE A 184 16.00 -3.97 0.04
CA ILE A 184 16.83 -3.01 0.77
C ILE A 184 17.98 -2.57 -0.12
#